data_26b3a32cdf5002cd8da52aed656ca82d
#
_entry.id   26b3a32cdf5002cd8da52aed656ca82d
#
_cell.length_a   1.000
_cell.length_b   1.000
_cell.length_c   1.000
_cell.angle_alpha   90.00
_cell.angle_beta   90.00
_cell.angle_gamma   90.00
#
_symmetry.space_group_name_H-M   'P 1'
#
loop_
_entity.id
_entity.type
_entity.pdbx_description
1 polymer ?
#
loop_
_entity_poly.entity_id
_entity_poly.type
_entity_poly.pdbx_seq_one_letter_code
_entity_poly.pdbx_strand_id
1 'polypeptide(L)'
;AIATLMTVKGVVETGSANIRDVATNPDVMAELESAAGAALAELDQARQAEGRALQAMLSGLVDELVSATDAAISLAGDQPALLKARLSKQLEELGADQQVDPERLAAELALTAAKADVREELDRLLAHFDSARKLLADGSPVGRKLDFLAQELNREANTLCSKSVSLDLTNAGLSLKGTIDQFKEQSANVE
;
A
#
# COMPACT_ATOMS: atom_id res chain seq x y z
N ALA A 1 33.20 61.65 10.38
CA ALA A 1 32.48 62.68 9.63
C ALA A 1 31.38 62.12 8.71
N ILE A 2 31.65 61.03 7.88
CA ILE A 2 30.65 60.46 6.98
C ILE A 2 29.56 59.68 7.75
N ALA A 3 29.93 58.90 8.78
CA ALA A 3 28.98 58.18 9.61
C ALA A 3 27.98 59.12 10.36
N THR A 4 28.43 60.31 10.75
CA THR A 4 27.58 61.29 11.40
C THR A 4 26.62 61.96 10.42
N LEU A 5 26.98 62.08 9.14
CA LEU A 5 26.13 62.62 8.09
C LEU A 5 25.01 61.60 7.74
N MET A 6 25.28 60.29 7.81
CA MET A 6 24.30 59.26 7.53
C MET A 6 23.20 59.13 8.59
N THR A 7 23.38 59.70 9.79
CA THR A 7 22.37 59.80 10.86
C THR A 7 21.44 60.97 10.75
N VAL A 8 21.72 61.93 9.85
CA VAL A 8 20.85 63.05 9.61
C VAL A 8 19.63 62.69 8.82
N LYS A 9 18.43 62.97 9.32
CA LYS A 9 17.16 62.71 8.69
C LYS A 9 17.09 63.26 7.26
N GLY A 10 16.88 62.44 6.25
CA GLY A 10 16.82 62.85 4.85
C GLY A 10 18.14 62.68 4.08
N VAL A 11 19.27 62.32 4.73
CA VAL A 11 20.55 62.06 4.05
C VAL A 11 20.66 60.62 3.60
N VAL A 12 20.03 59.68 4.32
CA VAL A 12 19.84 58.31 3.89
C VAL A 12 18.34 58.02 3.91
N GLU A 13 17.75 57.97 2.78
CA GLU A 13 16.41 57.40 2.62
C GLU A 13 16.58 55.91 2.34
N THR A 14 16.16 55.07 3.29
CA THR A 14 15.89 53.68 2.99
C THR A 14 14.64 53.66 2.11
N GLY A 15 14.84 53.63 0.81
CA GLY A 15 13.74 53.44 -0.14
C GLY A 15 13.07 52.10 0.16
N SER A 16 12.05 52.11 1.00
CA SER A 16 11.08 51.02 0.98
C SER A 16 10.36 51.11 -0.35
N ALA A 17 10.73 50.27 -1.30
CA ALA A 17 9.93 50.12 -2.50
C ALA A 17 8.49 49.88 -2.05
N ASN A 18 7.63 50.85 -2.32
CA ASN A 18 6.24 50.74 -1.94
C ASN A 18 5.66 49.58 -2.75
N ILE A 19 5.15 48.55 -2.09
CA ILE A 19 4.56 47.36 -2.75
C ILE A 19 3.53 47.77 -3.83
N ARG A 20 2.87 48.92 -3.63
CA ARG A 20 1.94 49.46 -4.62
C ARG A 20 2.66 49.96 -5.88
N ASP A 21 3.84 50.54 -5.78
CA ASP A 21 4.61 51.02 -6.93
C ASP A 21 5.16 49.85 -7.74
N VAL A 22 5.52 48.75 -7.09
CA VAL A 22 5.91 47.48 -7.73
C VAL A 22 4.72 46.86 -8.45
N ALA A 23 3.55 46.78 -7.79
CA ALA A 23 2.33 46.18 -8.34
C ALA A 23 1.72 46.98 -9.53
N THR A 24 2.08 48.29 -9.67
CA THR A 24 1.61 49.14 -10.79
C THR A 24 2.62 49.24 -11.93
N ASN A 25 3.82 48.69 -11.77
CA ASN A 25 4.84 48.67 -12.84
C ASN A 25 4.56 47.49 -13.79
N PRO A 26 4.18 47.74 -15.09
CA PRO A 26 3.83 46.73 -16.02
C PRO A 26 4.99 45.76 -16.36
N ASP A 27 6.23 46.26 -16.37
CA ASP A 27 7.38 45.41 -16.67
C ASP A 27 7.66 44.39 -15.52
N VAL A 28 7.54 44.85 -14.26
CA VAL A 28 7.68 43.98 -13.08
C VAL A 28 6.56 42.95 -13.03
N MET A 29 5.33 43.33 -13.37
CA MET A 29 4.21 42.40 -13.43
C MET A 29 4.39 41.33 -14.52
N ALA A 30 4.89 41.73 -15.71
CA ALA A 30 5.18 40.80 -16.78
C ALA A 30 6.30 39.78 -16.39
N GLU A 31 7.35 40.24 -15.70
CA GLU A 31 8.42 39.40 -15.19
C GLU A 31 7.89 38.42 -14.13
N LEU A 32 7.03 38.87 -13.22
CA LEU A 32 6.41 38.04 -12.19
C LEU A 32 5.48 36.99 -12.80
N GLU A 33 4.67 37.35 -13.79
CA GLU A 33 3.81 36.40 -14.51
C GLU A 33 4.64 35.36 -15.24
N SER A 34 5.72 35.76 -15.91
CA SER A 34 6.63 34.86 -16.58
C SER A 34 7.33 33.90 -15.62
N ALA A 35 7.84 34.42 -14.49
CA ALA A 35 8.48 33.59 -13.46
C ALA A 35 7.51 32.63 -12.81
N ALA A 36 6.29 33.06 -12.50
CA ALA A 36 5.23 32.22 -11.94
C ALA A 36 4.83 31.12 -12.95
N GLY A 37 4.68 31.47 -14.23
CA GLY A 37 4.39 30.51 -15.29
C GLY A 37 5.49 29.45 -15.44
N ALA A 38 6.75 29.85 -15.40
CA ALA A 38 7.88 28.93 -15.45
C ALA A 38 7.90 27.99 -14.22
N ALA A 39 7.71 28.53 -13.02
CA ALA A 39 7.66 27.73 -11.79
C ALA A 39 6.52 26.71 -11.79
N LEU A 40 5.34 27.09 -12.28
CA LEU A 40 4.20 26.17 -12.41
C LEU A 40 4.49 25.06 -13.44
N ALA A 41 5.13 25.38 -14.57
CA ALA A 41 5.50 24.40 -15.57
C ALA A 41 6.56 23.40 -15.03
N GLU A 42 7.54 23.87 -14.28
CA GLU A 42 8.53 23.01 -13.63
C GLU A 42 7.89 22.12 -12.55
N LEU A 43 6.96 22.65 -11.76
CA LEU A 43 6.20 21.87 -10.77
C LEU A 43 5.39 20.76 -11.44
N ASP A 44 4.69 21.07 -12.54
CA ASP A 44 3.90 20.08 -13.26
C ASP A 44 4.78 18.96 -13.83
N GLN A 45 5.93 19.31 -14.42
CA GLN A 45 6.90 18.35 -14.91
C GLN A 45 7.45 17.45 -13.79
N ALA A 46 7.79 18.04 -12.64
CA ALA A 46 8.28 17.29 -11.49
C ALA A 46 7.22 16.30 -10.98
N ARG A 47 5.98 16.75 -10.81
CA ARG A 47 4.85 15.90 -10.39
C ARG A 47 4.57 14.77 -11.37
N GLN A 48 4.61 15.03 -12.67
CA GLN A 48 4.45 13.98 -13.70
C GLN A 48 5.59 12.96 -13.67
N ALA A 49 6.82 13.39 -13.41
CA ALA A 49 7.97 12.50 -13.32
C ALA A 49 7.86 11.61 -12.06
N GLU A 50 7.50 12.19 -10.93
CA GLU A 50 7.27 11.48 -9.66
C GLU A 50 6.10 10.50 -9.77
N GLY A 51 4.98 10.92 -10.36
CA GLY A 51 3.82 10.07 -10.59
C GLY A 51 4.15 8.83 -11.44
N ARG A 52 4.97 8.98 -12.49
CA ARG A 52 5.44 7.82 -13.30
C ARG A 52 6.33 6.88 -12.49
N ALA A 53 7.21 7.41 -11.66
CA ALA A 53 8.07 6.60 -10.81
C ALA A 53 7.26 5.83 -9.74
N LEU A 54 6.29 6.48 -9.10
CA LEU A 54 5.36 5.85 -8.16
C LEU A 54 4.50 4.77 -8.83
N GLN A 55 3.97 5.03 -10.02
CA GLN A 55 3.20 4.05 -10.78
C GLN A 55 4.03 2.79 -11.08
N ALA A 56 5.27 2.95 -11.52
CA ALA A 56 6.17 1.82 -11.79
C ALA A 56 6.47 1.02 -10.50
N MET A 57 6.75 1.71 -9.40
CA MET A 57 7.01 1.08 -8.10
C MET A 57 5.79 0.31 -7.59
N LEU A 58 4.61 0.94 -7.58
CA LEU A 58 3.37 0.30 -7.13
C LEU A 58 2.99 -0.90 -8.01
N SER A 59 3.22 -0.82 -9.33
CA SER A 59 3.00 -1.94 -10.24
C SER A 59 3.94 -3.11 -9.92
N GLY A 60 5.21 -2.85 -9.62
CA GLY A 60 6.16 -3.87 -9.18
C GLY A 60 5.73 -4.56 -7.89
N LEU A 61 5.25 -3.79 -6.89
CA LEU A 61 4.72 -4.35 -5.65
C LEU A 61 3.48 -5.23 -5.89
N VAL A 62 2.60 -4.85 -6.81
CA VAL A 62 1.45 -5.70 -7.19
C VAL A 62 1.91 -7.00 -7.83
N ASP A 63 2.94 -6.98 -8.68
CA ASP A 63 3.47 -8.20 -9.29
C ASP A 63 4.14 -9.13 -8.26
N GLU A 64 4.83 -8.56 -7.27
CA GLU A 64 5.36 -9.33 -6.12
C GLU A 64 4.24 -9.96 -5.30
N LEU A 65 3.15 -9.21 -5.03
CA LEU A 65 1.98 -9.70 -4.30
C LEU A 65 1.30 -10.85 -5.05
N VAL A 66 1.15 -10.77 -6.37
CA VAL A 66 0.61 -11.87 -7.19
C VAL A 66 1.48 -13.11 -7.06
N SER A 67 2.79 -12.97 -7.23
CA SER A 67 3.73 -14.10 -7.12
C SER A 67 3.70 -14.76 -5.73
N ALA A 68 3.64 -13.96 -4.67
CA ALA A 68 3.53 -14.46 -3.30
C ALA A 68 2.19 -15.16 -3.04
N THR A 69 1.11 -14.67 -3.66
CA THR A 69 -0.23 -15.30 -3.56
C THR A 69 -0.27 -16.63 -4.30
N ASP A 70 0.35 -16.74 -5.47
CA ASP A 70 0.47 -18.01 -6.21
C ASP A 70 1.23 -19.07 -5.37
N ALA A 71 2.28 -18.68 -4.68
CA ALA A 71 2.97 -19.55 -3.75
C ALA A 71 2.06 -19.97 -2.57
N ALA A 72 1.28 -19.06 -2.02
CA ALA A 72 0.32 -19.34 -0.95
C ALA A 72 -0.80 -20.29 -1.43
N ILE A 73 -1.30 -20.15 -2.66
CA ILE A 73 -2.28 -21.08 -3.28
C ILE A 73 -1.72 -22.51 -3.32
N SER A 74 -0.47 -22.67 -3.72
CA SER A 74 0.18 -23.98 -3.75
C SER A 74 0.26 -24.61 -2.36
N LEU A 75 0.61 -23.84 -1.33
CA LEU A 75 0.69 -24.29 0.07
C LEU A 75 -0.70 -24.57 0.67
N ALA A 76 -1.72 -23.82 0.27
CA ALA A 76 -3.08 -23.98 0.73
C ALA A 76 -3.70 -25.34 0.31
N GLY A 77 -3.25 -25.89 -0.82
CA GLY A 77 -3.68 -27.21 -1.29
C GLY A 77 -3.40 -28.34 -0.30
N ASP A 78 -2.34 -28.22 0.50
CA ASP A 78 -1.91 -29.23 1.46
C ASP A 78 -2.62 -29.14 2.82
N GLN A 79 -3.34 -28.04 3.10
CA GLN A 79 -3.99 -27.81 4.40
C GLN A 79 -4.88 -28.96 4.89
N PRO A 80 -5.78 -29.56 4.05
CA PRO A 80 -6.64 -30.64 4.52
C PRO A 80 -5.85 -31.88 4.97
N ALA A 81 -4.77 -32.21 4.27
CA ALA A 81 -3.92 -33.35 4.61
C ALA A 81 -3.15 -33.10 5.92
N LEU A 82 -2.60 -31.90 6.09
CA LEU A 82 -1.89 -31.50 7.30
C LEU A 82 -2.82 -31.48 8.53
N LEU A 83 -4.05 -30.99 8.34
CA LEU A 83 -5.05 -30.97 9.40
C LEU A 83 -5.41 -32.41 9.85
N LYS A 84 -5.65 -33.31 8.89
CA LYS A 84 -5.92 -34.71 9.17
C LYS A 84 -4.77 -35.36 9.93
N ALA A 85 -3.53 -35.18 9.48
CA ALA A 85 -2.35 -35.75 10.11
C ALA A 85 -2.17 -35.23 11.55
N ARG A 86 -2.39 -33.92 11.76
CA ARG A 86 -2.31 -33.30 13.11
C ARG A 86 -3.36 -33.87 14.06
N LEU A 87 -4.60 -34.03 13.61
CA LEU A 87 -5.67 -34.57 14.45
C LEU A 87 -5.44 -36.04 14.75
N SER A 88 -5.02 -36.87 13.78
CA SER A 88 -4.67 -38.29 14.01
C SER A 88 -3.56 -38.41 15.06
N LYS A 89 -2.51 -37.60 14.96
CA LYS A 89 -1.41 -37.59 15.93
C LYS A 89 -1.89 -37.22 17.35
N GLN A 90 -2.76 -36.23 17.46
CA GLN A 90 -3.32 -35.82 18.76
C GLN A 90 -4.18 -36.94 19.39
N LEU A 91 -4.94 -37.71 18.58
CA LEU A 91 -5.72 -38.85 19.06
C LEU A 91 -4.84 -39.98 19.55
N GLU A 92 -3.75 -40.29 18.84
CA GLU A 92 -2.74 -41.26 19.27
C GLU A 92 -2.11 -40.89 20.61
N GLU A 93 -1.68 -39.63 20.76
CA GLU A 93 -1.07 -39.11 21.99
C GLU A 93 -2.03 -39.19 23.19
N LEU A 94 -3.34 -39.08 22.96
CA LEU A 94 -4.38 -39.21 23.99
C LEU A 94 -4.79 -40.68 24.24
N GLY A 95 -4.27 -41.63 23.47
CA GLY A 95 -4.67 -43.05 23.55
C GLY A 95 -6.15 -43.28 23.18
N ALA A 96 -6.73 -42.37 22.42
CA ALA A 96 -8.16 -42.38 22.06
C ALA A 96 -8.43 -42.86 20.62
N ASP A 97 -7.41 -43.25 19.87
CA ASP A 97 -7.48 -43.65 18.47
C ASP A 97 -8.45 -44.81 18.19
N GLN A 98 -8.56 -45.75 19.15
CA GLN A 98 -9.46 -46.90 19.04
C GLN A 98 -10.87 -46.67 19.64
N GLN A 99 -11.08 -45.54 20.29
CA GLN A 99 -12.33 -45.24 21.01
C GLN A 99 -13.22 -44.21 20.28
N VAL A 100 -12.68 -43.56 19.23
CA VAL A 100 -13.43 -42.53 18.49
C VAL A 100 -14.17 -43.19 17.31
N ASP A 101 -15.46 -42.90 17.22
CA ASP A 101 -16.30 -43.32 16.09
C ASP A 101 -15.77 -42.67 14.79
N PRO A 102 -15.44 -43.45 13.74
CA PRO A 102 -14.92 -42.94 12.47
C PRO A 102 -15.83 -41.91 11.78
N GLU A 103 -17.15 -42.07 11.89
CA GLU A 103 -18.11 -41.13 11.29
C GLU A 103 -18.05 -39.74 12.00
N ARG A 104 -17.98 -39.79 13.31
CA ARG A 104 -17.84 -38.54 14.12
C ARG A 104 -16.51 -37.86 13.86
N LEU A 105 -15.42 -38.62 13.72
CA LEU A 105 -14.11 -38.07 13.36
C LEU A 105 -14.13 -37.44 11.98
N ALA A 106 -14.75 -38.07 10.99
CA ALA A 106 -14.89 -37.54 9.65
C ALA A 106 -15.72 -36.21 9.63
N ALA A 107 -16.80 -36.17 10.39
CA ALA A 107 -17.61 -34.95 10.51
C ALA A 107 -16.84 -33.79 11.15
N GLU A 108 -16.07 -34.04 12.20
CA GLU A 108 -15.26 -33.01 12.87
C GLU A 108 -14.10 -32.54 11.97
N LEU A 109 -13.48 -33.45 11.24
CA LEU A 109 -12.48 -33.10 10.21
C LEU A 109 -13.06 -32.19 9.13
N ALA A 110 -14.25 -32.53 8.61
CA ALA A 110 -14.91 -31.72 7.59
C ALA A 110 -15.24 -30.32 8.09
N LEU A 111 -15.74 -30.20 9.32
CA LEU A 111 -16.05 -28.91 9.93
C LEU A 111 -14.79 -28.08 10.17
N THR A 112 -13.71 -28.70 10.63
CA THR A 112 -12.45 -28.01 10.89
C THR A 112 -11.75 -27.61 9.58
N ALA A 113 -11.81 -28.47 8.54
CA ALA A 113 -11.31 -28.14 7.21
C ALA A 113 -12.07 -26.96 6.57
N ALA A 114 -13.38 -26.89 6.76
CA ALA A 114 -14.18 -25.75 6.29
C ALA A 114 -13.79 -24.43 6.99
N LYS A 115 -13.47 -24.48 8.29
CA LYS A 115 -12.98 -23.30 9.04
C LYS A 115 -11.57 -22.85 8.62
N ALA A 116 -10.74 -23.81 8.17
CA ALA A 116 -9.38 -23.57 7.72
C ALA A 116 -9.29 -23.30 6.19
N ASP A 117 -10.41 -23.24 5.49
CA ASP A 117 -10.43 -22.94 4.07
C ASP A 117 -10.05 -21.49 3.82
N VAL A 118 -9.02 -21.28 3.03
CA VAL A 118 -8.43 -19.98 2.69
C VAL A 118 -8.63 -19.60 1.22
N ARG A 119 -9.35 -20.41 0.45
CA ARG A 119 -9.53 -20.18 -1.00
C ARG A 119 -10.22 -18.86 -1.29
N GLU A 120 -11.22 -18.52 -0.50
CA GLU A 120 -11.96 -17.27 -0.66
C GLU A 120 -11.06 -16.05 -0.46
N GLU A 121 -10.18 -16.06 0.56
CA GLU A 121 -9.22 -15.00 0.84
C GLU A 121 -8.19 -14.85 -0.30
N LEU A 122 -7.69 -15.96 -0.82
CA LEU A 122 -6.76 -15.98 -1.95
C LEU A 122 -7.41 -15.45 -3.24
N ASP A 123 -8.64 -15.87 -3.54
CA ASP A 123 -9.39 -15.38 -4.69
C ASP A 123 -9.69 -13.87 -4.58
N ARG A 124 -10.02 -13.38 -3.38
CA ARG A 124 -10.23 -11.96 -3.12
C ARG A 124 -8.95 -11.15 -3.26
N LEU A 125 -7.81 -11.66 -2.76
CA LEU A 125 -6.51 -11.03 -2.97
C LEU A 125 -6.22 -10.84 -4.46
N LEU A 126 -6.39 -11.87 -5.28
CA LEU A 126 -6.18 -11.79 -6.74
C LEU A 126 -7.12 -10.75 -7.39
N ALA A 127 -8.41 -10.73 -7.01
CA ALA A 127 -9.37 -9.75 -7.52
C ALA A 127 -9.00 -8.31 -7.12
N HIS A 128 -8.46 -8.11 -5.92
CA HIS A 128 -7.96 -6.82 -5.45
C HIS A 128 -6.70 -6.38 -6.21
N PHE A 129 -5.77 -7.29 -6.55
CA PHE A 129 -4.61 -6.96 -7.37
C PHE A 129 -5.01 -6.52 -8.78
N ASP A 130 -5.99 -7.17 -9.39
CA ASP A 130 -6.53 -6.72 -10.68
C ASP A 130 -7.18 -5.33 -10.58
N SER A 131 -7.83 -5.04 -9.47
CA SER A 131 -8.39 -3.71 -9.20
C SER A 131 -7.29 -2.67 -9.01
N ALA A 132 -6.19 -3.02 -8.31
CA ALA A 132 -5.02 -2.15 -8.18
C ALA A 132 -4.40 -1.81 -9.54
N ARG A 133 -4.19 -2.82 -10.40
CA ARG A 133 -3.67 -2.62 -11.75
C ARG A 133 -4.52 -1.67 -12.60
N LYS A 134 -5.86 -1.81 -12.51
CA LYS A 134 -6.79 -0.92 -13.21
C LYS A 134 -6.68 0.51 -12.68
N LEU A 135 -6.67 0.72 -11.36
CA LEU A 135 -6.53 2.04 -10.77
C LEU A 135 -5.20 2.72 -11.17
N LEU A 136 -4.11 1.96 -11.18
CA LEU A 136 -2.79 2.47 -11.61
C LEU A 136 -2.76 2.81 -13.10
N ALA A 137 -3.51 2.08 -13.94
CA ALA A 137 -3.62 2.37 -15.37
C ALA A 137 -4.52 3.58 -15.67
N ASP A 138 -5.60 3.78 -14.90
CA ASP A 138 -6.53 4.89 -15.06
C ASP A 138 -5.90 6.25 -14.72
N GLY A 139 -4.87 6.26 -13.85
CA GLY A 139 -4.17 7.44 -13.42
C GLY A 139 -4.90 8.28 -12.36
N SER A 140 -4.30 9.43 -12.00
CA SER A 140 -4.78 10.33 -10.94
C SER A 140 -6.17 10.94 -11.27
N PRO A 141 -7.03 11.21 -10.24
CA PRO A 141 -6.79 11.01 -8.81
C PRO A 141 -7.27 9.63 -8.30
N VAL A 142 -6.36 8.79 -7.85
CA VAL A 142 -6.68 7.43 -7.39
C VAL A 142 -6.18 7.11 -5.97
N GLY A 143 -5.42 7.99 -5.33
CA GLY A 143 -4.77 7.73 -4.03
C GLY A 143 -5.73 7.22 -2.96
N ARG A 144 -6.89 7.85 -2.77
CA ARG A 144 -7.89 7.40 -1.79
C ARG A 144 -8.45 6.00 -2.10
N LYS A 145 -8.58 5.64 -3.39
CA LYS A 145 -9.05 4.31 -3.80
C LYS A 145 -7.97 3.25 -3.54
N LEU A 146 -6.71 3.59 -3.77
CA LEU A 146 -5.57 2.71 -3.47
C LEU A 146 -5.41 2.48 -1.97
N ASP A 147 -5.58 3.52 -1.12
CA ASP A 147 -5.56 3.35 0.34
C ASP A 147 -6.68 2.42 0.83
N PHE A 148 -7.91 2.59 0.34
CA PHE A 148 -9.01 1.68 0.65
C PHE A 148 -8.68 0.24 0.23
N LEU A 149 -8.14 0.08 -0.99
CA LEU A 149 -7.76 -1.23 -1.51
C LEU A 149 -6.66 -1.89 -0.66
N ALA A 150 -5.66 -1.12 -0.21
CA ALA A 150 -4.62 -1.61 0.70
C ALA A 150 -5.19 -2.10 2.05
N GLN A 151 -6.25 -1.46 2.55
CA GLN A 151 -6.94 -1.90 3.76
C GLN A 151 -7.64 -3.24 3.55
N GLU A 152 -8.32 -3.44 2.42
CA GLU A 152 -8.96 -4.72 2.08
C GLU A 152 -7.90 -5.82 1.88
N LEU A 153 -6.81 -5.54 1.17
CA LEU A 153 -5.69 -6.47 1.02
C LEU A 153 -5.14 -6.93 2.39
N ASN A 154 -4.95 -5.98 3.31
CA ASN A 154 -4.46 -6.29 4.66
C ASN A 154 -5.46 -7.15 5.44
N ARG A 155 -6.76 -6.92 5.27
CA ARG A 155 -7.81 -7.71 5.87
C ARG A 155 -7.78 -9.16 5.38
N GLU A 156 -7.71 -9.40 4.06
CA GLU A 156 -7.65 -10.74 3.50
C GLU A 156 -6.37 -11.47 3.92
N ALA A 157 -5.22 -10.81 3.92
CA ALA A 157 -3.96 -11.39 4.39
C ALA A 157 -3.99 -11.74 5.89
N ASN A 158 -4.65 -10.94 6.73
CA ASN A 158 -4.85 -11.27 8.15
C ASN A 158 -5.72 -12.52 8.32
N THR A 159 -6.81 -12.64 7.55
CA THR A 159 -7.69 -13.80 7.59
C THR A 159 -6.97 -15.06 7.11
N LEU A 160 -6.19 -14.96 6.04
CA LEU A 160 -5.31 -16.02 5.54
C LEU A 160 -4.37 -16.53 6.66
N CYS A 161 -3.65 -15.63 7.33
CA CYS A 161 -2.77 -16.00 8.44
C CYS A 161 -3.52 -16.69 9.60
N SER A 162 -4.72 -16.21 9.94
CA SER A 162 -5.51 -16.74 11.06
C SER A 162 -6.10 -18.12 10.78
N LYS A 163 -6.41 -18.43 9.52
CA LYS A 163 -6.95 -19.72 9.07
C LYS A 163 -5.86 -20.73 8.73
N SER A 164 -4.62 -20.31 8.58
CA SER A 164 -3.50 -21.18 8.23
C SER A 164 -3.24 -22.23 9.30
N VAL A 165 -3.08 -23.49 8.89
CA VAL A 165 -2.72 -24.62 9.77
C VAL A 165 -1.24 -25.02 9.64
N SER A 166 -0.52 -24.46 8.67
CA SER A 166 0.90 -24.71 8.44
C SER A 166 1.75 -23.47 8.70
N LEU A 167 2.98 -23.69 9.15
CA LEU A 167 3.94 -22.62 9.34
C LEU A 167 4.31 -21.95 8.00
N ASP A 168 4.44 -22.73 6.95
CA ASP A 168 4.83 -22.22 5.62
C ASP A 168 3.77 -21.28 5.05
N LEU A 169 2.47 -21.65 5.15
CA LEU A 169 1.39 -20.78 4.71
C LEU A 169 1.26 -19.55 5.60
N THR A 170 1.49 -19.68 6.91
CA THR A 170 1.54 -18.51 7.82
C THR A 170 2.66 -17.55 7.42
N ASN A 171 3.86 -18.07 7.13
CA ASN A 171 4.99 -17.26 6.69
C ASN A 171 4.71 -16.58 5.35
N ALA A 172 4.06 -17.28 4.40
CA ALA A 172 3.62 -16.69 3.14
C ALA A 172 2.64 -15.54 3.37
N GLY A 173 1.66 -15.71 4.26
CA GLY A 173 0.73 -14.66 4.65
C GLY A 173 1.40 -13.46 5.33
N LEU A 174 2.41 -13.70 6.17
CA LEU A 174 3.19 -12.62 6.79
C LEU A 174 4.05 -11.87 5.76
N SER A 175 4.61 -12.57 4.78
CA SER A 175 5.33 -11.94 3.66
C SER A 175 4.40 -11.06 2.83
N LEU A 176 3.20 -11.56 2.48
CA LEU A 176 2.17 -10.77 1.80
C LEU A 176 1.85 -9.49 2.57
N LYS A 177 1.67 -9.57 3.89
CA LYS A 177 1.41 -8.40 4.73
C LYS A 177 2.54 -7.37 4.66
N GLY A 178 3.79 -7.79 4.70
CA GLY A 178 4.94 -6.90 4.57
C GLY A 178 4.92 -6.12 3.25
N THR A 179 4.63 -6.79 2.13
CA THR A 179 4.53 -6.14 0.81
C THR A 179 3.27 -5.26 0.71
N ILE A 180 2.14 -5.67 1.31
CA ILE A 180 0.92 -4.84 1.38
C ILE A 180 1.17 -3.55 2.18
N ASP A 181 1.90 -3.62 3.28
CA ASP A 181 2.24 -2.44 4.08
C ASP A 181 3.14 -1.47 3.29
N GLN A 182 4.10 -1.98 2.50
CA GLN A 182 4.89 -1.18 1.57
C GLN A 182 4.02 -0.54 0.49
N PHE A 183 3.11 -1.31 -0.12
CA PHE A 183 2.15 -0.79 -1.10
C PHE A 183 1.30 0.33 -0.51
N LYS A 184 0.81 0.16 0.71
CA LYS A 184 0.03 1.17 1.42
C LYS A 184 0.82 2.45 1.68
N GLU A 185 2.07 2.32 2.14
CA GLU A 185 2.95 3.46 2.39
C GLU A 185 3.20 4.27 1.11
N GLN A 186 3.51 3.59 0.01
CA GLN A 186 3.75 4.26 -1.28
C GLN A 186 2.47 4.84 -1.89
N SER A 187 1.31 4.18 -1.71
CA SER A 187 0.03 4.68 -2.21
C SER A 187 -0.41 5.99 -1.53
N ALA A 188 0.06 6.26 -0.31
CA ALA A 188 -0.22 7.52 0.39
C ALA A 188 0.41 8.75 -0.29
N ASN A 189 1.41 8.55 -1.15
CA ASN A 189 2.05 9.61 -1.93
C ASN A 189 1.36 9.86 -3.29
N VAL A 190 0.34 9.09 -3.63
CA VAL A 190 -0.43 9.24 -4.86
C VAL A 190 -1.55 10.24 -4.66
N GLU A 191 -1.57 11.31 -5.47
CA GLU A 191 -2.62 12.32 -5.48
C GLU A 191 -3.78 11.98 -6.42
#